data_330e61faa7c3104477a522e1b2b54b59
#
_entry.id   330e61faa7c3104477a522e1b2b54b59
#
_cell.length_a   1.000
_cell.length_b   1.000
_cell.length_c   1.000
_cell.angle_alpha   90.00
_cell.angle_beta   90.00
_cell.angle_gamma   90.00
#
_symmetry.space_group_name_H-M   'P 1'
#
loop_
_entity.id
_entity.type
_entity.pdbx_description
1 polymer ?
#
loop_
_entity_poly.entity_id
_entity_poly.type
_entity_poly.pdbx_seq_one_letter_code
_entity_poly.pdbx_strand_id
1 'polypeptide(L)'
;MEPEKPPKPRIFIDADVLFAGAASPNEHSASNLLLRMAELTLIEAITSTQVITELERNLHDKLPKALPAFQLLVSRSLRVVADPDPAELAEYVGLANPEDLPILVTAVREECNLLATFNLRHYQPGYSSVAVLKPGDLVLRVRYLLARLSG
;
A
#
# COMPACT_ATOMS: atom_id res chain seq x y z
N MET A 1 30.67 -1.18 -16.93
CA MET A 1 29.80 -1.41 -15.78
C MET A 1 28.67 -0.39 -15.83
N GLU A 2 27.46 -0.86 -16.03
CA GLU A 2 26.31 0.04 -16.05
C GLU A 2 26.01 0.54 -14.63
N PRO A 3 25.69 1.82 -14.47
CA PRO A 3 25.27 2.30 -13.16
C PRO A 3 23.99 1.60 -12.73
N GLU A 4 23.94 1.20 -11.47
CA GLU A 4 22.72 0.61 -10.93
C GLU A 4 21.57 1.60 -11.03
N LYS A 5 20.43 1.13 -11.52
CA LYS A 5 19.22 1.94 -11.50
C LYS A 5 18.79 2.11 -10.05
N PRO A 6 18.40 3.33 -9.64
CA PRO A 6 17.85 3.50 -8.30
C PRO A 6 16.66 2.56 -8.13
N PRO A 7 16.49 1.92 -6.96
CA PRO A 7 15.37 1.05 -6.72
C PRO A 7 14.06 1.83 -6.81
N LYS A 8 13.02 1.20 -7.39
CA LYS A 8 11.69 1.78 -7.40
C LYS A 8 11.19 1.94 -5.97
N PRO A 9 10.43 3.00 -5.67
CA PRO A 9 9.76 3.08 -4.38
C PRO A 9 8.86 1.87 -4.16
N ARG A 10 8.97 1.25 -3.00
CA ARG A 10 8.12 0.12 -2.60
C ARG A 10 7.14 0.61 -1.56
N ILE A 11 5.87 0.46 -1.87
CA ILE A 11 4.78 1.04 -1.07
C ILE A 11 3.82 -0.06 -0.69
N PHE A 12 3.61 -0.24 0.62
CA PHE A 12 2.51 -1.07 1.10
C PHE A 12 1.22 -0.25 1.08
N ILE A 13 0.15 -0.80 0.51
CA ILE A 13 -1.12 -0.09 0.39
C ILE A 13 -2.17 -0.75 1.28
N ASP A 14 -2.70 0.02 2.23
CA ASP A 14 -3.70 -0.42 3.19
C ASP A 14 -5.09 -0.52 2.56
N ALA A 15 -5.97 -1.28 3.20
CA ALA A 15 -7.32 -1.57 2.70
C ALA A 15 -8.16 -0.30 2.47
N ASP A 16 -8.07 0.69 3.34
CA ASP A 16 -8.85 1.93 3.22
C ASP A 16 -8.49 2.72 1.95
N VAL A 17 -7.22 2.70 1.57
CA VAL A 17 -6.75 3.35 0.34
C VAL A 17 -7.26 2.61 -0.90
N LEU A 18 -7.21 1.29 -0.88
CA LEU A 18 -7.72 0.47 -1.97
C LEU A 18 -9.24 0.61 -2.10
N PHE A 19 -9.96 0.64 -0.97
CA PHE A 19 -11.40 0.85 -0.98
C PHE A 19 -11.76 2.20 -1.58
N ALA A 20 -11.06 3.27 -1.19
CA ALA A 20 -11.28 4.60 -1.74
C ALA A 20 -11.05 4.64 -3.25
N GLY A 21 -10.01 3.96 -3.74
CA GLY A 21 -9.75 3.86 -5.17
C GLY A 21 -10.82 3.10 -5.93
N ALA A 22 -11.31 1.98 -5.35
CA ALA A 22 -12.34 1.17 -5.98
C ALA A 22 -13.72 1.85 -5.95
N ALA A 23 -14.02 2.59 -4.89
CA ALA A 23 -15.30 3.25 -4.70
C ALA A 23 -15.43 4.56 -5.47
N SER A 24 -14.32 5.20 -5.80
CA SER A 24 -14.32 6.51 -6.46
C SER A 24 -14.19 6.36 -7.97
N PRO A 25 -15.13 6.90 -8.76
CA PRO A 25 -14.96 6.97 -10.21
C PRO A 25 -13.99 8.04 -10.65
N ASN A 26 -13.46 8.85 -9.72
CA ASN A 26 -12.58 9.96 -10.03
C ASN A 26 -11.15 9.47 -10.30
N GLU A 27 -10.73 9.51 -11.55
CA GLU A 27 -9.39 9.11 -11.98
C GLU A 27 -8.28 9.97 -11.37
N HIS A 28 -8.61 11.13 -10.83
CA HIS A 28 -7.65 12.06 -10.23
C HIS A 28 -7.52 11.92 -8.72
N SER A 29 -8.25 10.99 -8.09
CA SER A 29 -8.06 10.74 -6.66
C SER A 29 -6.63 10.25 -6.39
N ALA A 30 -6.08 10.61 -5.24
CA ALA A 30 -4.72 10.19 -4.89
C ALA A 30 -4.57 8.67 -4.84
N SER A 31 -5.59 7.96 -4.36
CA SER A 31 -5.59 6.49 -4.35
C SER A 31 -5.49 5.93 -5.76
N ASN A 32 -6.27 6.44 -6.70
CA ASN A 32 -6.23 5.99 -8.09
C ASN A 32 -4.92 6.37 -8.77
N LEU A 33 -4.33 7.51 -8.45
CA LEU A 33 -3.02 7.90 -8.97
C LEU A 33 -1.94 6.93 -8.53
N LEU A 34 -1.93 6.51 -7.25
CA LEU A 34 -0.98 5.51 -6.77
C LEU A 34 -1.11 4.19 -7.51
N LEU A 35 -2.35 3.72 -7.67
CA LEU A 35 -2.61 2.47 -8.37
C LEU A 35 -2.21 2.56 -9.85
N ARG A 36 -2.43 3.70 -10.47
CA ARG A 36 -2.00 3.95 -11.84
C ARG A 36 -0.47 3.96 -11.98
N MET A 37 0.23 4.58 -11.01
CA MET A 37 1.68 4.54 -10.98
C MET A 37 2.21 3.11 -10.86
N ALA A 38 1.53 2.27 -10.07
CA ALA A 38 1.88 0.86 -9.94
C ALA A 38 1.65 0.09 -11.25
N GLU A 39 0.51 0.30 -11.88
CA GLU A 39 0.19 -0.33 -13.18
C GLU A 39 1.21 0.05 -14.25
N LEU A 40 1.68 1.30 -14.25
CA LEU A 40 2.70 1.80 -15.17
C LEU A 40 4.12 1.44 -14.74
N THR A 41 4.30 0.69 -13.67
CA THR A 41 5.59 0.23 -13.14
C THR A 41 6.51 1.34 -12.64
N LEU A 42 5.97 2.50 -12.29
CA LEU A 42 6.75 3.59 -11.70
C LEU A 42 7.06 3.34 -10.22
N ILE A 43 6.19 2.59 -9.55
CA ILE A 43 6.36 2.16 -8.17
C ILE A 43 6.07 0.67 -8.08
N GLU A 44 6.54 0.04 -7.02
CA GLU A 44 6.14 -1.32 -6.68
C GLU A 44 5.14 -1.25 -5.54
N ALA A 45 3.87 -1.57 -5.83
CA ALA A 45 2.79 -1.55 -4.85
C ALA A 45 2.57 -2.96 -4.32
N ILE A 46 2.58 -3.10 -3.00
CA ILE A 46 2.48 -4.37 -2.30
C ILE A 46 1.30 -4.28 -1.33
N THR A 47 0.58 -5.37 -1.19
CA THR A 47 -0.42 -5.54 -0.15
C THR A 47 -0.42 -6.97 0.34
N SER A 48 -1.24 -7.29 1.32
CA SER A 48 -1.25 -8.63 1.92
C SER A 48 -2.58 -9.32 1.71
N THR A 49 -2.57 -10.64 1.91
CA THR A 49 -3.78 -11.46 1.84
C THR A 49 -4.85 -10.95 2.80
N GLN A 50 -4.48 -10.57 4.02
CA GLN A 50 -5.41 -9.99 5.00
C GLN A 50 -6.13 -8.77 4.43
N VAL A 51 -5.38 -7.85 3.81
CA VAL A 51 -5.93 -6.63 3.21
C VAL A 51 -6.92 -6.97 2.10
N ILE A 52 -6.55 -7.86 1.21
CA ILE A 52 -7.41 -8.26 0.08
C ILE A 52 -8.69 -8.92 0.58
N THR A 53 -8.60 -9.81 1.55
CA THR A 53 -9.77 -10.50 2.13
C THR A 53 -10.74 -9.49 2.76
N GLU A 54 -10.22 -8.56 3.56
CA GLU A 54 -11.02 -7.53 4.19
C GLU A 54 -11.72 -6.65 3.16
N LEU A 55 -10.97 -6.24 2.15
CA LEU A 55 -11.47 -5.36 1.10
C LEU A 55 -12.53 -6.03 0.23
N GLU A 56 -12.32 -7.29 -0.16
CA GLU A 56 -13.32 -8.04 -0.94
C GLU A 56 -14.61 -8.19 -0.15
N ARG A 57 -14.53 -8.45 1.15
CA ARG A 57 -15.69 -8.52 2.02
C ARG A 57 -16.43 -7.19 2.06
N ASN A 58 -15.72 -6.08 2.24
CA ASN A 58 -16.31 -4.75 2.29
C ASN A 58 -16.96 -4.36 0.95
N LEU A 59 -16.31 -4.68 -0.17
CA LEU A 59 -16.87 -4.40 -1.49
C LEU A 59 -18.10 -5.26 -1.77
N HIS A 60 -18.07 -6.55 -1.40
CA HIS A 60 -19.20 -7.44 -1.54
C HIS A 60 -20.42 -6.90 -0.78
N ASP A 61 -20.22 -6.40 0.44
CA ASP A 61 -21.30 -5.92 1.29
C ASP A 61 -21.81 -4.52 0.88
N LYS A 62 -20.91 -3.63 0.47
CA LYS A 62 -21.25 -2.22 0.24
C LYS A 62 -21.33 -1.82 -1.23
N LEU A 63 -20.50 -2.40 -2.08
CA LEU A 63 -20.38 -2.04 -3.49
C LEU A 63 -20.10 -3.29 -4.35
N PRO A 64 -21.02 -4.26 -4.38
CA PRO A 64 -20.74 -5.54 -5.07
C PRO A 64 -20.43 -5.36 -6.56
N LYS A 65 -20.96 -4.31 -7.19
CA LYS A 65 -20.70 -4.05 -8.62
C LYS A 65 -19.24 -3.63 -8.89
N ALA A 66 -18.55 -3.13 -7.88
CA ALA A 66 -17.16 -2.71 -8.02
C ALA A 66 -16.17 -3.88 -7.91
N LEU A 67 -16.60 -5.04 -7.42
CA LEU A 67 -15.74 -6.17 -7.13
C LEU A 67 -14.98 -6.71 -8.36
N PRO A 68 -15.62 -6.94 -9.53
CA PRO A 68 -14.87 -7.44 -10.69
C PRO A 68 -13.79 -6.48 -11.18
N ALA A 69 -14.09 -5.19 -11.25
CA ALA A 69 -13.11 -4.17 -11.64
C ALA A 69 -11.96 -4.09 -10.65
N PHE A 70 -12.25 -4.21 -9.36
CA PHE A 70 -11.25 -4.23 -8.31
C PHE A 70 -10.32 -5.45 -8.45
N GLN A 71 -10.87 -6.65 -8.66
CA GLN A 71 -10.08 -7.86 -8.83
C GLN A 71 -9.12 -7.75 -10.02
N LEU A 72 -9.59 -7.13 -11.11
CA LEU A 72 -8.75 -6.87 -12.27
C LEU A 72 -7.63 -5.87 -11.95
N LEU A 73 -7.94 -4.82 -11.20
CA LEU A 73 -6.98 -3.81 -10.78
C LEU A 73 -5.88 -4.43 -9.91
N VAL A 74 -6.24 -5.29 -8.96
CA VAL A 74 -5.28 -6.00 -8.12
C VAL A 74 -4.31 -6.82 -8.97
N SER A 75 -4.83 -7.57 -9.94
CA SER A 75 -3.99 -8.42 -10.79
C SER A 75 -2.99 -7.63 -11.63
N ARG A 76 -3.31 -6.38 -11.96
CA ARG A 76 -2.47 -5.53 -12.81
C ARG A 76 -1.50 -4.64 -12.04
N SER A 77 -1.85 -4.28 -10.81
CA SER A 77 -1.19 -3.19 -10.10
C SER A 77 -0.48 -3.62 -8.82
N LEU A 78 -0.92 -4.71 -8.20
CA LEU A 78 -0.48 -5.05 -6.84
C LEU A 78 0.19 -6.43 -6.80
N ARG A 79 1.27 -6.51 -6.04
CA ARG A 79 1.82 -7.79 -5.60
C ARG A 79 1.21 -8.13 -4.24
N VAL A 80 0.50 -9.24 -4.16
CA VAL A 80 -0.13 -9.72 -2.93
C VAL A 80 0.80 -10.71 -2.25
N VAL A 81 1.17 -10.43 -1.00
CA VAL A 81 2.08 -11.27 -0.22
C VAL A 81 1.35 -11.93 0.94
N ALA A 82 1.93 -13.02 1.45
CA ALA A 82 1.37 -13.75 2.58
C ALA A 82 1.41 -12.91 3.86
N ASP A 83 0.44 -13.15 4.74
CA ASP A 83 0.41 -12.53 6.05
C ASP A 83 1.54 -13.10 6.92
N PRO A 84 2.05 -12.32 7.90
CA PRO A 84 3.07 -12.83 8.81
C PRO A 84 2.49 -13.85 9.78
N ASP A 85 3.32 -14.81 10.19
CA ASP A 85 2.96 -15.74 11.26
C ASP A 85 2.88 -15.00 12.61
N PRO A 86 2.08 -15.51 13.56
CA PRO A 86 2.04 -14.90 14.90
C PRO A 86 3.40 -14.73 15.56
N ALA A 87 4.32 -15.66 15.33
CA ALA A 87 5.68 -15.57 15.87
C ALA A 87 6.45 -14.37 15.33
N GLU A 88 6.22 -13.97 14.08
CA GLU A 88 6.87 -12.81 13.47
C GLU A 88 6.39 -11.49 14.08
N LEU A 89 5.19 -11.49 14.68
CA LEU A 89 4.62 -10.27 15.28
C LEU A 89 5.23 -9.95 16.65
N ALA A 90 5.80 -10.93 17.32
CA ALA A 90 6.22 -10.81 18.72
C ALA A 90 7.21 -9.67 18.96
N GLU A 91 8.14 -9.45 18.05
CA GLU A 91 9.15 -8.41 18.16
C GLU A 91 8.60 -7.00 17.92
N TYR A 92 7.42 -6.89 17.34
CA TYR A 92 6.85 -5.62 16.90
C TYR A 92 5.66 -5.16 17.73
N VAL A 93 5.30 -5.93 18.78
CA VAL A 93 4.14 -5.61 19.64
C VAL A 93 4.27 -4.19 20.18
N GLY A 94 3.17 -3.43 20.09
CA GLY A 94 3.12 -2.05 20.57
C GLY A 94 3.48 -0.99 19.53
N LEU A 95 3.97 -1.38 18.33
CA LEU A 95 4.36 -0.42 17.31
C LEU A 95 3.19 0.06 16.44
N ALA A 96 2.07 -0.64 16.50
CA ALA A 96 0.82 -0.28 15.82
C ALA A 96 -0.35 -0.83 16.64
N ASN A 97 -1.58 -0.46 16.29
CA ASN A 97 -2.75 -1.10 16.86
C ASN A 97 -2.67 -2.61 16.60
N PRO A 98 -3.12 -3.47 17.55
CA PRO A 98 -3.00 -4.92 17.36
C PRO A 98 -3.58 -5.45 16.04
N GLU A 99 -4.69 -4.88 15.58
CA GLU A 99 -5.34 -5.28 14.32
C GLU A 99 -4.50 -4.92 13.09
N ASP A 100 -3.72 -3.85 13.17
CA ASP A 100 -2.93 -3.31 12.06
C ASP A 100 -1.47 -3.73 12.13
N LEU A 101 -1.05 -4.33 13.25
CA LEU A 101 0.32 -4.78 13.43
C LEU A 101 0.78 -5.75 12.33
N PRO A 102 -0.03 -6.73 11.88
CA PRO A 102 0.37 -7.59 10.78
C PRO A 102 0.69 -6.84 9.49
N ILE A 103 0.00 -5.73 9.23
CA ILE A 103 0.24 -4.89 8.06
C ILE A 103 1.59 -4.19 8.17
N LEU A 104 1.89 -3.60 9.32
CA LEU A 104 3.18 -2.96 9.56
C LEU A 104 4.34 -3.97 9.44
N VAL A 105 4.20 -5.15 10.04
CA VAL A 105 5.21 -6.20 9.97
C VAL A 105 5.43 -6.68 8.55
N THR A 106 4.36 -6.81 7.77
CA THR A 106 4.46 -7.15 6.35
C THR A 106 5.25 -6.09 5.59
N ALA A 107 4.99 -4.82 5.83
CA ALA A 107 5.73 -3.73 5.18
C ALA A 107 7.21 -3.79 5.52
N VAL A 108 7.56 -4.07 6.76
CA VAL A 108 8.97 -4.23 7.18
C VAL A 108 9.61 -5.43 6.47
N ARG A 109 8.95 -6.58 6.51
CA ARG A 109 9.46 -7.82 5.90
C ARG A 109 9.70 -7.66 4.39
N GLU A 110 8.78 -7.00 3.70
CA GLU A 110 8.85 -6.81 2.26
C GLU A 110 9.70 -5.59 1.86
N GLU A 111 10.37 -4.99 2.83
CA GLU A 111 11.24 -3.84 2.61
C GLU A 111 10.52 -2.65 1.97
N CYS A 112 9.26 -2.44 2.35
CA CYS A 112 8.52 -1.25 1.98
C CYS A 112 8.93 -0.11 2.89
N ASN A 113 9.54 0.92 2.35
CA ASN A 113 9.88 2.11 3.12
C ASN A 113 8.73 3.11 3.23
N LEU A 114 7.61 2.84 2.54
CA LEU A 114 6.42 3.67 2.56
C LEU A 114 5.18 2.81 2.77
N LEU A 115 4.22 3.32 3.54
CA LEU A 115 2.92 2.69 3.78
C LEU A 115 1.83 3.73 3.58
N ALA A 116 0.91 3.46 2.65
CA ALA A 116 -0.22 4.35 2.34
C ALA A 116 -1.44 3.96 3.15
N THR A 117 -1.97 4.88 3.94
CA THR A 117 -3.17 4.69 4.74
C THR A 117 -3.83 6.04 5.03
N PHE A 118 -5.14 6.04 5.29
CA PHE A 118 -5.83 7.22 5.84
C PHE A 118 -5.79 7.25 7.37
N ASN A 119 -5.45 6.13 8.02
CA ASN A 119 -5.49 5.97 9.47
C ASN A 119 -4.08 6.00 10.08
N LEU A 120 -3.42 7.15 9.98
CA LEU A 120 -2.03 7.30 10.45
C LEU A 120 -1.85 6.91 11.93
N ARG A 121 -2.85 7.21 12.77
CA ARG A 121 -2.78 6.93 14.21
C ARG A 121 -2.72 5.44 14.54
N HIS A 122 -3.28 4.59 13.67
CA HIS A 122 -3.26 3.15 13.87
C HIS A 122 -1.84 2.56 13.80
N TYR A 123 -0.90 3.31 13.20
CA TYR A 123 0.47 2.88 12.99
C TYR A 123 1.48 3.67 13.84
N GLN A 124 1.06 4.10 15.03
CA GLN A 124 1.95 4.81 15.96
C GLN A 124 2.31 3.90 17.14
N PRO A 125 3.58 3.98 17.60
CA PRO A 125 4.68 4.85 17.16
C PRO A 125 5.30 4.46 15.82
N GLY A 126 4.99 3.27 15.30
CA GLY A 126 5.47 2.81 14.01
C GLY A 126 6.87 2.22 14.06
N TYR A 127 7.40 1.90 12.90
CA TYR A 127 8.74 1.35 12.73
C TYR A 127 9.60 2.33 11.94
N SER A 128 10.83 2.55 12.39
CA SER A 128 11.69 3.63 11.88
C SER A 128 11.96 3.59 10.38
N SER A 129 11.97 2.39 9.76
CA SER A 129 12.25 2.26 8.33
C SER A 129 11.00 2.45 7.45
N VAL A 130 9.80 2.58 8.05
CA VAL A 130 8.53 2.69 7.32
C VAL A 130 7.90 4.05 7.60
N ALA A 131 7.85 4.90 6.58
CA ALA A 131 7.13 6.17 6.69
C ALA A 131 5.66 5.94 6.33
N VAL A 132 4.76 6.32 7.24
CA VAL A 132 3.32 6.14 7.08
C VAL A 132 2.71 7.46 6.61
N LEU A 133 2.12 7.45 5.42
CA LEU A 133 1.64 8.66 4.76
C LEU A 133 0.23 8.46 4.19
N LYS A 134 -0.53 9.55 4.13
CA LYS A 134 -1.78 9.57 3.38
C LYS A 134 -1.50 9.50 1.88
N PRO A 135 -2.43 8.96 1.07
CA PRO A 135 -2.21 8.81 -0.37
C PRO A 135 -1.80 10.09 -1.07
N GLY A 136 -2.41 11.23 -0.72
CA GLY A 136 -2.08 12.52 -1.33
C GLY A 136 -0.62 12.92 -1.08
N ASP A 137 -0.18 12.81 0.16
CA ASP A 137 1.21 13.14 0.54
C ASP A 137 2.20 12.17 -0.10
N LEU A 138 1.78 10.92 -0.23
CA LEU A 138 2.62 9.90 -0.84
C LEU A 138 2.80 10.12 -2.34
N VAL A 139 1.73 10.51 -3.04
CA VAL A 139 1.80 10.88 -4.47
C VAL A 139 2.81 12.02 -4.68
N LEU A 140 2.76 13.04 -3.83
CA LEU A 140 3.70 14.16 -3.92
C LEU A 140 5.14 13.70 -3.69
N ARG A 141 5.35 12.81 -2.73
CA ARG A 141 6.68 12.27 -2.44
C ARG A 141 7.22 11.43 -3.60
N VAL A 142 6.40 10.60 -4.20
CA VAL A 142 6.78 9.80 -5.37
C VAL A 142 7.13 10.71 -6.55
N ARG A 143 6.31 11.72 -6.81
CA ARG A 143 6.59 12.71 -7.86
C ARG A 143 7.93 13.38 -7.67
N TYR A 144 8.23 13.77 -6.44
CA TYR A 144 9.52 14.38 -6.12
C TYR A 144 10.69 13.43 -6.40
N LEU A 145 10.55 12.16 -5.96
CA LEU A 145 11.59 11.15 -6.19
C LEU A 145 11.80 10.88 -7.68
N LEU A 146 10.72 10.80 -8.46
CA LEU A 146 10.81 10.57 -9.90
C LEU A 146 11.43 11.77 -10.62
N ALA A 147 11.11 13.00 -10.20
CA ALA A 147 11.68 14.20 -10.77
C ALA A 147 13.20 14.28 -10.57
N ARG A 148 13.69 13.78 -9.44
CA ARG A 148 15.13 13.73 -9.16
C ARG A 148 15.86 12.73 -10.06
N LEU A 149 15.18 11.71 -10.56
CA LEU A 149 15.78 10.71 -11.45
C LEU A 149 15.96 11.23 -12.88
N SER A 150 15.20 12.23 -13.28
CA SER A 150 15.22 12.74 -14.66
C SER A 150 16.21 13.88 -14.88
N GLY A 151 16.99 14.17 -13.90
CA GLY A 151 17.96 15.18 -14.10
C GLY A 151 18.43 16.00 -13.00
#